data_d7aba1b201ef8119432a22a8f46a910a
#
_entry.id   d7aba1b201ef8119432a22a8f46a910a
#
_cell.length_a   1.000
_cell.length_b   1.000
_cell.length_c   1.000
_cell.angle_alpha   90.00
_cell.angle_beta   90.00
_cell.angle_gamma   90.00
#
_symmetry.space_group_name_H-M   'P 1'
#
loop_
_entity.id
_entity.type
_entity.pdbx_description
1 polymer ?
#
loop_
_entity_poly.entity_id
_entity_poly.type
_entity_poly.pdbx_seq_one_letter_code
_entity_poly.pdbx_strand_id
1 'polypeptide(L)'
;MTATDRPLDVVILAAGQGTRMKSSLPKVLHPVAGRPMVAWAVKTAQELGARQVVVVTGHGAAQVEAALAGSGVVFARQEQQLGTGHAFLCGLDAVPDHTSADVLVLYGDTPLLRVETLRDLLADHRNRGSAFTVLTGELPDATGYGRIIRDAAGNVERIVEQKDASPLERTVREFNSGVYLMDARASELAHRITNHNASGEYYLTDLLALYRAEGDEVHAFRLADPAEVMGANDRSGLAEAEGIIRQRITGMHMRSGVTIHMPETVYIEDTVILGRDVTLEPGVILRGQTTLADDVVVGAYSVITDSVLDAGAVVKAHSVLDGAHVGAGSDVGPFARLRPGTVLGTGVHIGNFVETKNAQLAPGVKAGHLAYLGDVTVGEETNVGAGTIVANYDGVNKHRTTVGAGVFIGSNSTLIAPRTVGDAAFIAAGSAVHDDVPEGAMAVARGKQRTIEGWSRRYWGGLREQVQLKLPWLAGWLGRQGG
;
A
#
# COMPACT_ATOMS: atom_id res chain seq x y z
N MET A 1 5.96 13.55 -40.63
CA MET A 1 5.80 13.66 -39.17
C MET A 1 6.91 14.60 -38.72
N THR A 2 6.57 15.63 -38.00
CA THR A 2 7.58 16.48 -37.34
C THR A 2 8.24 15.66 -36.23
N ALA A 3 9.46 15.96 -35.81
CA ALA A 3 10.15 15.25 -34.72
C ALA A 3 9.32 15.21 -33.42
N THR A 4 8.38 16.13 -33.25
CA THR A 4 7.46 16.22 -32.10
C THR A 4 6.32 15.18 -32.11
N ASP A 5 6.03 14.53 -33.26
CA ASP A 5 4.89 13.62 -33.40
C ASP A 5 5.27 12.14 -33.43
N ARG A 6 6.54 11.79 -33.18
CA ARG A 6 6.93 10.37 -33.16
C ARG A 6 6.31 9.67 -31.96
N PRO A 7 5.77 8.45 -32.12
CA PRO A 7 5.37 7.65 -30.99
C PRO A 7 6.56 7.31 -30.09
N LEU A 8 6.30 6.95 -28.84
CA LEU A 8 7.31 6.55 -27.88
C LEU A 8 7.04 5.10 -27.45
N ASP A 9 8.02 4.25 -27.57
CA ASP A 9 8.00 2.90 -26.99
C ASP A 9 8.94 2.86 -25.78
N VAL A 10 8.54 2.11 -24.75
CA VAL A 10 9.33 2.00 -23.52
C VAL A 10 9.69 0.55 -23.27
N VAL A 11 10.98 0.29 -23.09
CA VAL A 11 11.53 -1.02 -22.69
C VAL A 11 12.00 -0.94 -21.24
N ILE A 12 11.39 -1.72 -20.36
CA ILE A 12 11.73 -1.79 -18.93
C ILE A 12 12.55 -3.05 -18.67
N LEU A 13 13.81 -2.90 -18.28
CA LEU A 13 14.71 -4.02 -17.98
C LEU A 13 14.42 -4.52 -16.53
N ALA A 14 13.92 -5.75 -16.42
CA ALA A 14 13.53 -6.37 -15.14
C ALA A 14 14.02 -7.84 -15.00
N ALA A 15 15.01 -8.26 -15.81
CA ALA A 15 15.47 -9.65 -15.89
C ALA A 15 16.52 -10.05 -14.83
N GLY A 16 17.05 -9.10 -14.05
CA GLY A 16 18.18 -9.31 -13.13
C GLY A 16 17.85 -10.20 -11.92
N GLN A 17 18.83 -10.98 -11.45
CA GLN A 17 18.67 -11.92 -10.32
C GLN A 17 18.48 -11.24 -8.95
N GLY A 18 19.06 -10.05 -8.73
CA GLY A 18 18.90 -9.30 -7.49
C GLY A 18 19.43 -9.99 -6.22
N THR A 19 20.55 -10.70 -6.31
CA THR A 19 21.11 -11.54 -5.22
C THR A 19 21.36 -10.78 -3.91
N ARG A 20 21.65 -9.47 -3.97
CA ARG A 20 21.87 -8.60 -2.80
C ARG A 20 20.61 -8.41 -1.92
N MET A 21 19.40 -8.64 -2.45
CA MET A 21 18.16 -8.59 -1.69
C MET A 21 18.01 -9.73 -0.68
N LYS A 22 18.76 -10.84 -0.84
CA LYS A 22 18.69 -12.04 0.01
C LYS A 22 17.26 -12.52 0.21
N SER A 23 16.51 -12.65 -0.88
CA SER A 23 15.07 -12.95 -0.90
C SER A 23 14.75 -13.97 -2.00
N SER A 24 13.72 -14.78 -1.77
CA SER A 24 13.10 -15.62 -2.81
C SER A 24 12.18 -14.82 -3.74
N LEU A 25 11.76 -13.62 -3.30
CA LEU A 25 11.00 -12.71 -4.15
C LEU A 25 11.95 -12.03 -5.13
N PRO A 26 11.65 -11.98 -6.44
CA PRO A 26 12.42 -11.22 -7.41
C PRO A 26 12.62 -9.77 -6.96
N LYS A 27 13.82 -9.23 -7.18
CA LYS A 27 14.21 -7.87 -6.73
C LYS A 27 13.16 -6.82 -7.08
N VAL A 28 12.71 -6.82 -8.33
CA VAL A 28 11.78 -5.83 -8.88
C VAL A 28 10.34 -5.92 -8.33
N LEU A 29 10.03 -7.01 -7.61
CA LEU A 29 8.72 -7.22 -6.96
C LEU A 29 8.67 -6.75 -5.51
N HIS A 30 9.79 -6.34 -4.91
CA HIS A 30 9.74 -5.75 -3.58
C HIS A 30 8.91 -4.46 -3.60
N PRO A 31 7.93 -4.35 -2.67
CA PRO A 31 7.04 -3.19 -2.67
C PRO A 31 7.74 -1.95 -2.12
N VAL A 32 7.36 -0.81 -2.68
CA VAL A 32 7.64 0.54 -2.21
C VAL A 32 6.30 1.28 -2.16
N ALA A 33 5.89 1.77 -1.01
CA ALA A 33 4.58 2.37 -0.77
C ALA A 33 3.41 1.52 -1.31
N GLY A 34 3.46 0.20 -1.03
CA GLY A 34 2.42 -0.76 -1.43
C GLY A 34 2.51 -1.27 -2.87
N ARG A 35 3.35 -0.68 -3.73
CA ARG A 35 3.48 -1.01 -5.16
C ARG A 35 4.82 -1.69 -5.45
N PRO A 36 4.90 -2.82 -6.20
CA PRO A 36 6.16 -3.38 -6.66
C PRO A 36 7.03 -2.36 -7.40
N MET A 37 8.35 -2.39 -7.22
CA MET A 37 9.26 -1.43 -7.89
C MET A 37 9.06 -1.37 -9.39
N VAL A 38 8.95 -2.51 -10.07
CA VAL A 38 8.70 -2.55 -11.52
C VAL A 38 7.39 -1.89 -11.92
N ALA A 39 6.36 -1.96 -11.06
CA ALA A 39 5.07 -1.35 -11.35
C ALA A 39 5.11 0.20 -11.23
N TRP A 40 6.08 0.77 -10.50
CA TRP A 40 6.37 2.20 -10.54
C TRP A 40 6.92 2.60 -11.91
N ALA A 41 7.90 1.86 -12.45
CA ALA A 41 8.45 2.13 -13.78
C ALA A 41 7.37 2.00 -14.87
N VAL A 42 6.49 0.98 -14.78
CA VAL A 42 5.35 0.81 -15.69
C VAL A 42 4.39 2.02 -15.60
N LYS A 43 4.01 2.43 -14.39
CA LYS A 43 3.15 3.60 -14.17
C LYS A 43 3.76 4.85 -14.80
N THR A 44 5.03 5.14 -14.53
CA THR A 44 5.74 6.29 -15.07
C THR A 44 5.77 6.27 -16.61
N ALA A 45 6.02 5.09 -17.23
CA ALA A 45 6.01 4.93 -18.68
C ALA A 45 4.61 5.19 -19.29
N GLN A 46 3.56 4.71 -18.64
CA GLN A 46 2.18 4.92 -19.07
C GLN A 46 1.74 6.39 -18.94
N GLU A 47 2.09 7.04 -17.83
CA GLU A 47 1.82 8.47 -17.60
C GLU A 47 2.61 9.40 -18.54
N LEU A 48 3.75 8.92 -19.06
CA LEU A 48 4.52 9.60 -20.10
C LEU A 48 3.80 9.55 -21.48
N GLY A 49 2.83 8.64 -21.65
CA GLY A 49 2.10 8.46 -22.90
C GLY A 49 2.79 7.48 -23.87
N ALA A 50 3.50 6.49 -23.35
CA ALA A 50 4.10 5.43 -24.17
C ALA A 50 3.05 4.72 -25.01
N ARG A 51 3.34 4.52 -26.33
CA ARG A 51 2.54 3.74 -27.24
C ARG A 51 2.53 2.27 -26.84
N GLN A 52 3.70 1.76 -26.51
CA GLN A 52 3.94 0.40 -26.00
C GLN A 52 4.86 0.45 -24.79
N VAL A 53 4.54 -0.38 -23.79
CA VAL A 53 5.44 -0.64 -22.64
C VAL A 53 5.76 -2.12 -22.65
N VAL A 54 7.04 -2.45 -22.81
CA VAL A 54 7.53 -3.82 -22.78
C VAL A 54 8.34 -4.02 -21.49
N VAL A 55 8.02 -5.07 -20.73
CA VAL A 55 8.78 -5.47 -19.54
C VAL A 55 9.60 -6.71 -19.88
N VAL A 56 10.92 -6.57 -19.84
CA VAL A 56 11.85 -7.68 -20.09
C VAL A 56 12.02 -8.44 -18.79
N THR A 57 11.53 -9.68 -18.75
CA THR A 57 11.60 -10.58 -17.61
C THR A 57 12.68 -11.63 -17.79
N GLY A 58 13.15 -12.22 -16.70
CA GLY A 58 14.18 -13.28 -16.72
C GLY A 58 14.06 -14.10 -15.44
N HIS A 59 14.90 -13.81 -14.44
CA HIS A 59 14.78 -14.49 -13.15
C HIS A 59 13.44 -14.21 -12.50
N GLY A 60 12.66 -15.27 -12.19
CA GLY A 60 11.32 -15.13 -11.61
C GLY A 60 10.26 -14.58 -12.56
N ALA A 61 10.43 -14.74 -13.88
CA ALA A 61 9.55 -14.20 -14.92
C ALA A 61 8.06 -14.43 -14.63
N ALA A 62 7.65 -15.64 -14.28
CA ALA A 62 6.25 -15.95 -14.00
C ALA A 62 5.66 -15.13 -12.84
N GLN A 63 6.46 -14.82 -11.81
CA GLN A 63 6.02 -13.99 -10.69
C GLN A 63 5.87 -12.53 -11.10
N VAL A 64 6.81 -12.01 -11.92
CA VAL A 64 6.76 -10.63 -12.43
C VAL A 64 5.56 -10.45 -13.38
N GLU A 65 5.35 -11.39 -14.29
CA GLU A 65 4.21 -11.40 -15.22
C GLU A 65 2.87 -11.46 -14.47
N ALA A 66 2.77 -12.31 -13.44
CA ALA A 66 1.58 -12.41 -12.60
C ALA A 66 1.30 -11.10 -11.82
N ALA A 67 2.35 -10.47 -11.27
CA ALA A 67 2.21 -9.21 -10.52
C ALA A 67 1.81 -8.01 -11.40
N LEU A 68 2.12 -8.05 -12.69
CA LEU A 68 1.76 -7.02 -13.66
C LEU A 68 0.58 -7.44 -14.57
N ALA A 69 -0.10 -8.54 -14.25
CA ALA A 69 -1.26 -8.97 -15.02
C ALA A 69 -2.34 -7.88 -15.06
N GLY A 70 -2.87 -7.60 -16.23
CA GLY A 70 -3.90 -6.56 -16.43
C GLY A 70 -3.36 -5.12 -16.51
N SER A 71 -2.05 -4.89 -16.38
CA SER A 71 -1.46 -3.54 -16.49
C SER A 71 -1.31 -3.05 -17.95
N GLY A 72 -1.64 -3.86 -18.94
CA GLY A 72 -1.56 -3.48 -20.36
C GLY A 72 -0.14 -3.47 -20.93
N VAL A 73 0.83 -4.09 -20.26
CA VAL A 73 2.21 -4.23 -20.75
C VAL A 73 2.40 -5.49 -21.59
N VAL A 74 3.38 -5.48 -22.47
CA VAL A 74 3.86 -6.64 -23.19
C VAL A 74 5.05 -7.23 -22.42
N PHE A 75 5.14 -8.56 -22.36
CA PHE A 75 6.28 -9.24 -21.74
C PHE A 75 7.22 -9.81 -22.77
N ALA A 76 8.52 -9.59 -22.58
CA ALA A 76 9.59 -10.24 -23.32
C ALA A 76 10.46 -11.04 -22.37
N ARG A 77 10.82 -12.28 -22.72
CA ARG A 77 11.65 -13.12 -21.85
C ARG A 77 13.08 -13.11 -22.31
N GLN A 78 13.99 -12.78 -21.42
CA GLN A 78 15.42 -13.00 -21.58
C GLN A 78 15.78 -14.37 -20.98
N GLU A 79 15.77 -15.40 -21.82
CA GLU A 79 16.03 -16.79 -21.38
C GLU A 79 17.48 -16.97 -20.89
N GLN A 80 18.44 -16.35 -21.56
CA GLN A 80 19.85 -16.34 -21.17
C GLN A 80 20.26 -14.92 -20.79
N GLN A 81 20.74 -14.75 -19.57
CA GLN A 81 21.15 -13.44 -19.03
C GLN A 81 22.54 -13.04 -19.56
N LEU A 82 22.59 -12.61 -20.81
CA LEU A 82 23.82 -12.25 -21.54
C LEU A 82 24.18 -10.76 -21.43
N GLY A 83 23.53 -10.02 -20.57
CA GLY A 83 23.78 -8.59 -20.35
C GLY A 83 22.59 -7.70 -20.71
N THR A 84 22.74 -6.39 -20.46
CA THR A 84 21.68 -5.38 -20.62
C THR A 84 21.34 -5.08 -22.09
N GLY A 85 22.33 -5.15 -23.00
CA GLY A 85 22.12 -5.03 -24.44
C GLY A 85 21.28 -6.17 -25.00
N HIS A 86 21.56 -7.41 -24.57
CA HIS A 86 20.76 -8.56 -24.97
C HIS A 86 19.31 -8.47 -24.41
N ALA A 87 19.15 -8.01 -23.15
CA ALA A 87 17.81 -7.79 -22.58
C ALA A 87 17.04 -6.75 -23.40
N PHE A 88 17.68 -5.66 -23.81
CA PHE A 88 17.09 -4.63 -24.64
C PHE A 88 16.62 -5.18 -25.98
N LEU A 89 17.43 -5.97 -26.67
CA LEU A 89 17.06 -6.63 -27.93
C LEU A 89 15.82 -7.51 -27.75
N CYS A 90 15.79 -8.37 -26.70
CA CYS A 90 14.60 -9.17 -26.40
C CYS A 90 13.34 -8.30 -26.25
N GLY A 91 13.48 -7.12 -25.63
CA GLY A 91 12.39 -6.16 -25.48
C GLY A 91 11.93 -5.57 -26.79
N LEU A 92 12.85 -5.17 -27.66
CA LEU A 92 12.54 -4.59 -28.98
C LEU A 92 11.88 -5.61 -29.91
N ASP A 93 12.33 -6.86 -29.92
CA ASP A 93 11.75 -7.93 -30.73
C ASP A 93 10.30 -8.22 -30.38
N ALA A 94 9.86 -7.85 -29.17
CA ALA A 94 8.47 -7.98 -28.74
C ALA A 94 7.59 -6.76 -29.13
N VAL A 95 8.17 -5.69 -29.67
CA VAL A 95 7.43 -4.49 -30.11
C VAL A 95 7.15 -4.60 -31.63
N PRO A 96 5.90 -4.75 -32.04
CA PRO A 96 5.55 -4.62 -33.45
C PRO A 96 5.87 -3.20 -33.94
N ASP A 97 6.55 -3.08 -35.11
CA ASP A 97 6.81 -1.79 -35.77
C ASP A 97 7.60 -0.76 -34.93
N HIS A 98 8.62 -1.24 -34.17
CA HIS A 98 9.52 -0.37 -33.37
C HIS A 98 10.34 0.61 -34.23
N THR A 99 10.39 0.42 -35.54
CA THR A 99 11.21 1.24 -36.47
C THR A 99 10.63 2.63 -36.73
N SER A 100 9.45 2.95 -36.21
CA SER A 100 8.78 4.24 -36.40
C SER A 100 8.72 5.11 -35.13
N ALA A 101 9.23 4.62 -33.99
CA ALA A 101 9.09 5.25 -32.68
C ALA A 101 10.46 5.63 -32.08
N ASP A 102 10.46 6.64 -31.22
CA ASP A 102 11.54 6.83 -30.27
C ASP A 102 11.47 5.71 -29.21
N VAL A 103 12.62 5.26 -28.71
CA VAL A 103 12.72 4.16 -27.74
C VAL A 103 13.33 4.67 -26.43
N LEU A 104 12.60 4.55 -25.34
CA LEU A 104 13.07 4.86 -23.99
C LEU A 104 13.38 3.56 -23.24
N VAL A 105 14.55 3.49 -22.63
CA VAL A 105 14.93 2.38 -21.74
C VAL A 105 14.82 2.82 -20.29
N LEU A 106 14.12 2.02 -19.48
CA LEU A 106 14.00 2.17 -18.03
C LEU A 106 14.44 0.89 -17.33
N TYR A 107 14.68 1.00 -16.01
CA TYR A 107 14.95 -0.15 -15.15
C TYR A 107 13.82 -0.40 -14.17
N GLY A 108 13.47 -1.67 -13.97
CA GLY A 108 12.39 -2.09 -13.07
C GLY A 108 12.72 -1.93 -11.58
N ASP A 109 13.95 -1.55 -11.23
CA ASP A 109 14.42 -1.36 -9.86
C ASP A 109 14.71 0.11 -9.50
N THR A 110 14.29 1.06 -10.37
CA THR A 110 14.41 2.51 -10.14
C THR A 110 13.03 3.15 -9.93
N PRO A 111 12.37 2.93 -8.78
CA PRO A 111 10.99 3.36 -8.55
C PRO A 111 10.84 4.87 -8.35
N LEU A 112 11.95 5.61 -8.21
CA LEU A 112 11.94 7.04 -7.86
C LEU A 112 11.88 7.97 -9.06
N LEU A 113 12.03 7.45 -10.27
CA LEU A 113 12.06 8.24 -11.50
C LEU A 113 10.71 8.90 -11.77
N ARG A 114 10.71 10.22 -11.93
CA ARG A 114 9.50 11.02 -12.12
C ARG A 114 9.13 11.15 -13.58
N VAL A 115 7.83 11.19 -13.82
CA VAL A 115 7.29 11.42 -15.19
C VAL A 115 7.66 12.81 -15.73
N GLU A 116 7.74 13.83 -14.85
CA GLU A 116 8.15 15.18 -15.23
C GLU A 116 9.56 15.21 -15.78
N THR A 117 10.49 14.53 -15.12
CA THR A 117 11.89 14.39 -15.57
C THR A 117 11.97 13.72 -16.94
N LEU A 118 11.15 12.68 -17.16
CA LEU A 118 11.12 12.01 -18.47
C LEU A 118 10.44 12.86 -19.55
N ARG A 119 9.46 13.69 -19.22
CA ARG A 119 8.88 14.67 -20.16
C ARG A 119 9.92 15.70 -20.59
N ASP A 120 10.71 16.19 -19.66
CA ASP A 120 11.78 17.15 -19.94
C ASP A 120 12.88 16.52 -20.79
N LEU A 121 13.28 15.28 -20.48
CA LEU A 121 14.22 14.48 -21.28
C LEU A 121 13.72 14.29 -22.72
N LEU A 122 12.47 13.89 -22.88
CA LEU A 122 11.84 13.66 -24.18
C LEU A 122 11.76 14.96 -25.00
N ALA A 123 11.40 16.05 -24.36
CA ALA A 123 11.32 17.36 -24.98
C ALA A 123 12.72 17.86 -25.43
N ASP A 124 13.74 17.73 -24.58
CA ASP A 124 15.12 18.12 -24.92
C ASP A 124 15.67 17.28 -26.09
N HIS A 125 15.49 15.96 -26.05
CA HIS A 125 15.89 15.02 -27.09
C HIS A 125 15.29 15.42 -28.47
N ARG A 126 13.99 15.64 -28.51
CA ARG A 126 13.25 16.00 -29.72
C ARG A 126 13.61 17.39 -30.25
N ASN A 127 13.74 18.37 -29.36
CA ASN A 127 14.10 19.74 -29.74
C ASN A 127 15.50 19.85 -30.33
N ARG A 128 16.44 19.03 -29.86
CA ARG A 128 17.79 18.94 -30.42
C ARG A 128 17.88 18.12 -31.68
N GLY A 129 16.87 17.30 -31.96
CA GLY A 129 16.96 16.28 -33.02
C GLY A 129 18.01 15.22 -32.71
N SER A 130 18.25 14.92 -31.44
CA SER A 130 19.26 13.98 -30.99
C SER A 130 18.92 12.55 -31.44
N ALA A 131 19.91 11.77 -31.82
CA ALA A 131 19.72 10.35 -32.13
C ALA A 131 19.81 9.49 -30.86
N PHE A 132 20.63 9.93 -29.89
CA PHE A 132 20.81 9.25 -28.60
C PHE A 132 20.97 10.27 -27.48
N THR A 133 20.18 10.14 -26.43
CA THR A 133 20.32 10.94 -25.20
C THR A 133 20.41 10.03 -23.99
N VAL A 134 21.45 10.19 -23.19
CA VAL A 134 21.60 9.51 -21.89
C VAL A 134 21.16 10.44 -20.77
N LEU A 135 20.36 9.91 -19.84
CA LEU A 135 20.06 10.58 -18.58
C LEU A 135 21.24 10.40 -17.64
N THR A 136 21.82 11.49 -17.15
CA THR A 136 23.01 11.47 -16.27
C THR A 136 22.74 12.15 -14.95
N GLY A 137 23.52 11.82 -13.94
CA GLY A 137 23.54 12.53 -12.67
C GLY A 137 24.95 12.74 -12.18
N GLU A 138 25.12 13.51 -11.12
CA GLU A 138 26.42 13.70 -10.48
C GLU A 138 26.33 13.30 -9.01
N LEU A 139 27.26 12.44 -8.57
CA LEU A 139 27.37 11.99 -7.20
C LEU A 139 28.74 12.37 -6.63
N PRO A 140 28.85 12.69 -5.33
CA PRO A 140 30.16 12.84 -4.67
C PRO A 140 31.05 11.61 -4.82
N ASP A 141 30.43 10.42 -4.77
CA ASP A 141 31.04 9.13 -5.03
C ASP A 141 30.13 8.34 -5.96
N ALA A 142 30.57 8.12 -7.21
CA ALA A 142 29.85 7.37 -8.22
C ALA A 142 30.31 5.90 -8.30
N THR A 143 30.97 5.35 -7.27
CA THR A 143 31.42 3.95 -7.24
C THR A 143 30.25 2.99 -7.50
N GLY A 144 30.47 2.05 -8.41
CA GLY A 144 29.47 1.06 -8.81
C GLY A 144 28.64 1.45 -10.05
N TYR A 145 28.70 2.69 -10.50
CA TYR A 145 28.06 3.16 -11.74
C TYR A 145 29.02 3.25 -12.91
N GLY A 146 28.51 3.23 -14.13
CA GLY A 146 29.24 3.64 -15.33
C GLY A 146 29.55 5.14 -15.28
N ARG A 147 30.64 5.56 -15.88
CA ARG A 147 31.09 6.96 -15.95
C ARG A 147 30.83 7.57 -17.30
N ILE A 148 30.36 8.81 -17.31
CA ILE A 148 30.23 9.61 -18.53
C ILE A 148 31.58 10.28 -18.80
N ILE A 149 32.23 9.89 -19.86
CA ILE A 149 33.50 10.51 -20.29
C ILE A 149 33.18 11.56 -21.34
N ARG A 150 33.78 12.74 -21.16
CA ARG A 150 33.60 13.88 -22.07
C ARG A 150 34.91 14.21 -22.77
N ASP A 151 34.78 14.66 -24.01
CA ASP A 151 35.93 15.18 -24.78
C ASP A 151 36.35 16.59 -24.28
N ALA A 152 37.39 17.14 -24.85
CA ALA A 152 37.91 18.47 -24.49
C ALA A 152 36.92 19.62 -24.76
N ALA A 153 35.94 19.41 -25.64
CA ALA A 153 34.88 20.36 -25.95
C ALA A 153 33.67 20.21 -25.01
N GLY A 154 33.65 19.20 -24.11
CA GLY A 154 32.58 18.91 -23.17
C GLY A 154 31.48 18.01 -23.74
N ASN A 155 31.61 17.49 -24.96
CA ASN A 155 30.65 16.56 -25.52
C ASN A 155 30.82 15.17 -24.92
N VAL A 156 29.74 14.39 -24.85
CA VAL A 156 29.83 13.01 -24.41
C VAL A 156 30.63 12.17 -25.40
N GLU A 157 31.74 11.61 -24.92
CA GLU A 157 32.60 10.79 -25.72
C GLU A 157 32.22 9.31 -25.66
N ARG A 158 32.07 8.77 -24.44
CA ARG A 158 31.71 7.38 -24.20
C ARG A 158 31.19 7.17 -22.77
N ILE A 159 30.60 6.01 -22.53
CA ILE A 159 30.28 5.49 -21.21
C ILE A 159 31.27 4.37 -20.89
N VAL A 160 31.88 4.42 -19.69
CA VAL A 160 32.81 3.38 -19.23
C VAL A 160 32.25 2.73 -17.99
N GLU A 161 32.02 1.43 -18.02
CA GLU A 161 31.54 0.68 -16.89
C GLU A 161 32.58 0.63 -15.75
N GLN A 162 32.11 0.54 -14.49
CA GLN A 162 32.97 0.55 -13.29
C GLN A 162 34.13 -0.46 -13.36
N LYS A 163 33.89 -1.65 -13.96
CA LYS A 163 34.89 -2.72 -14.03
C LYS A 163 35.97 -2.42 -15.08
N ASP A 164 35.62 -1.74 -16.16
CA ASP A 164 36.46 -1.40 -17.27
C ASP A 164 37.17 -0.03 -17.11
N ALA A 165 36.72 0.77 -16.12
CA ALA A 165 37.21 2.12 -15.88
C ALA A 165 38.67 2.12 -15.33
N SER A 166 39.53 2.94 -15.94
CA SER A 166 40.86 3.26 -15.43
C SER A 166 40.80 4.03 -14.09
N PRO A 167 41.88 4.10 -13.33
CA PRO A 167 41.95 4.88 -12.10
C PRO A 167 41.53 6.34 -12.27
N LEU A 168 41.86 6.99 -13.38
CA LEU A 168 41.49 8.37 -13.69
C LEU A 168 39.96 8.47 -13.97
N GLU A 169 39.43 7.59 -14.81
CA GLU A 169 38.01 7.58 -15.14
C GLU A 169 37.12 7.32 -13.92
N ARG A 170 37.59 6.54 -12.95
CA ARG A 170 36.87 6.33 -11.67
C ARG A 170 36.73 7.59 -10.82
N THR A 171 37.52 8.64 -11.06
CA THR A 171 37.39 9.93 -10.39
C THR A 171 36.28 10.80 -10.97
N VAL A 172 35.75 10.46 -12.13
CA VAL A 172 34.64 11.17 -12.76
C VAL A 172 33.37 10.97 -11.92
N ARG A 173 32.73 12.07 -11.59
CA ARG A 173 31.53 12.12 -10.71
C ARG A 173 30.23 12.01 -11.49
N GLU A 174 30.27 12.35 -12.79
CA GLU A 174 29.10 12.19 -13.66
C GLU A 174 28.92 10.72 -14.00
N PHE A 175 27.75 10.20 -13.62
CA PHE A 175 27.45 8.78 -13.77
C PHE A 175 26.35 8.51 -14.80
N ASN A 176 26.39 7.32 -15.35
CA ASN A 176 25.37 6.78 -16.21
C ASN A 176 24.20 6.22 -15.38
N SER A 177 22.99 6.77 -15.60
CA SER A 177 21.79 6.28 -14.92
C SER A 177 21.24 4.96 -15.47
N GLY A 178 21.64 4.60 -16.70
CA GLY A 178 21.06 3.50 -17.47
C GLY A 178 19.78 3.88 -18.24
N VAL A 179 19.25 5.07 -18.04
CA VAL A 179 18.09 5.56 -18.79
C VAL A 179 18.54 6.19 -20.09
N TYR A 180 18.06 5.68 -21.21
CA TYR A 180 18.44 6.11 -22.56
C TYR A 180 17.20 6.40 -23.38
N LEU A 181 17.24 7.47 -24.15
CA LEU A 181 16.24 7.79 -25.16
C LEU A 181 16.94 7.81 -26.52
N MET A 182 16.42 7.03 -27.45
CA MET A 182 17.02 6.76 -28.74
C MET A 182 16.01 6.90 -29.87
N ASP A 183 16.49 7.17 -31.05
CA ASP A 183 15.67 7.17 -32.26
C ASP A 183 15.33 5.72 -32.73
N ALA A 184 14.54 5.60 -33.78
CA ALA A 184 14.07 4.34 -34.34
C ALA A 184 15.15 3.36 -34.81
N ARG A 185 16.41 3.81 -34.97
CA ARG A 185 17.54 2.95 -35.36
C ARG A 185 18.13 2.15 -34.22
N ALA A 186 17.62 2.34 -32.99
CA ALA A 186 18.11 1.65 -31.79
C ALA A 186 18.17 0.13 -31.97
N SER A 187 17.18 -0.49 -32.67
CA SER A 187 17.16 -1.92 -32.93
C SER A 187 18.29 -2.36 -33.85
N GLU A 188 18.49 -1.66 -34.96
CA GLU A 188 19.57 -1.98 -35.92
C GLU A 188 20.92 -1.91 -35.25
N LEU A 189 21.20 -0.85 -34.52
CA LEU A 189 22.47 -0.64 -33.82
C LEU A 189 22.67 -1.63 -32.67
N ALA A 190 21.62 -1.99 -31.94
CA ALA A 190 21.72 -2.94 -30.85
C ALA A 190 22.19 -4.34 -31.28
N HIS A 191 21.86 -4.78 -32.50
CA HIS A 191 22.37 -6.04 -33.07
C HIS A 191 23.89 -6.02 -33.34
N ARG A 192 24.51 -4.85 -33.31
CA ARG A 192 25.97 -4.68 -33.52
C ARG A 192 26.74 -4.63 -32.20
N ILE A 193 26.08 -4.66 -31.05
CA ILE A 193 26.74 -4.72 -29.74
C ILE A 193 27.56 -6.03 -29.65
N THR A 194 28.76 -5.94 -29.13
CA THR A 194 29.63 -7.10 -28.90
C THR A 194 29.81 -7.35 -27.40
N ASN A 195 30.35 -8.51 -27.04
CA ASN A 195 30.63 -8.86 -25.63
C ASN A 195 32.14 -8.85 -25.31
N HIS A 196 32.92 -8.09 -26.06
CA HIS A 196 34.36 -7.96 -25.85
C HIS A 196 34.69 -6.96 -24.74
N ASN A 197 34.34 -7.29 -23.50
CA ASN A 197 34.57 -6.47 -22.31
C ASN A 197 34.94 -7.34 -21.11
N ALA A 198 35.24 -6.72 -19.95
CA ALA A 198 35.70 -7.42 -18.74
C ALA A 198 34.67 -8.42 -18.17
N SER A 199 33.38 -8.26 -18.47
CA SER A 199 32.30 -9.15 -17.99
C SER A 199 31.91 -10.22 -19.00
N GLY A 200 32.30 -10.11 -20.29
CA GLY A 200 31.84 -10.96 -21.38
C GLY A 200 30.34 -10.81 -21.69
N GLU A 201 29.75 -9.68 -21.34
CA GLU A 201 28.31 -9.39 -21.48
C GLU A 201 28.05 -8.38 -22.60
N TYR A 202 26.88 -8.41 -23.21
CA TYR A 202 26.43 -7.39 -24.16
C TYR A 202 25.99 -6.15 -23.39
N TYR A 203 26.82 -5.11 -23.35
CA TYR A 203 26.52 -3.87 -22.65
C TYR A 203 25.65 -2.93 -23.49
N LEU A 204 24.52 -2.50 -22.92
CA LEU A 204 23.65 -1.51 -23.57
C LEU A 204 24.36 -0.16 -23.73
N THR A 205 25.32 0.17 -22.87
CA THR A 205 26.17 1.36 -22.93
C THR A 205 26.98 1.49 -24.22
N ASP A 206 27.25 0.38 -24.90
CA ASP A 206 28.00 0.37 -26.15
C ASP A 206 27.22 1.02 -27.32
N LEU A 207 25.87 1.11 -27.19
CA LEU A 207 25.06 1.82 -28.18
C LEU A 207 25.50 3.27 -28.39
N LEU A 208 25.89 3.98 -27.33
CA LEU A 208 26.40 5.35 -27.47
C LEU A 208 27.56 5.44 -28.44
N ALA A 209 28.52 4.52 -28.32
CA ALA A 209 29.67 4.48 -29.23
C ALA A 209 29.28 4.12 -30.67
N LEU A 210 28.27 3.25 -30.84
CA LEU A 210 27.75 2.87 -32.17
C LEU A 210 27.07 4.05 -32.86
N TYR A 211 26.21 4.79 -32.16
CA TYR A 211 25.62 6.03 -32.69
C TYR A 211 26.66 7.05 -33.11
N ARG A 212 27.68 7.26 -32.28
CA ARG A 212 28.82 8.15 -32.65
C ARG A 212 29.59 7.69 -33.87
N ALA A 213 29.78 6.38 -34.03
CA ALA A 213 30.47 5.82 -35.20
C ALA A 213 29.69 6.05 -36.50
N GLU A 214 28.35 6.18 -36.44
CA GLU A 214 27.52 6.60 -37.57
C GLU A 214 27.58 8.11 -37.83
N GLY A 215 28.26 8.89 -36.99
CA GLY A 215 28.38 10.34 -37.12
C GLY A 215 27.24 11.12 -36.43
N ASP A 216 26.47 10.45 -35.61
CA ASP A 216 25.36 11.09 -34.88
C ASP A 216 25.84 11.91 -33.66
N GLU A 217 25.11 12.96 -33.37
CA GLU A 217 25.26 13.71 -32.12
C GLU A 217 24.58 12.94 -30.98
N VAL A 218 25.34 12.69 -29.90
CA VAL A 218 24.86 12.08 -28.67
C VAL A 218 24.88 13.11 -27.56
N HIS A 219 23.80 13.16 -26.77
CA HIS A 219 23.64 14.12 -25.69
C HIS A 219 23.53 13.47 -24.32
N ALA A 220 23.86 14.25 -23.29
CA ALA A 220 23.58 13.91 -21.92
C ALA A 220 22.59 14.95 -21.35
N PHE A 221 21.46 14.46 -20.87
CA PHE A 221 20.50 15.24 -20.10
C PHE A 221 20.80 15.03 -18.62
N ARG A 222 21.15 16.11 -17.92
CA ARG A 222 21.57 16.02 -16.52
C ARG A 222 20.40 16.18 -15.57
N LEU A 223 20.23 15.21 -14.68
CA LEU A 223 19.25 15.24 -13.59
C LEU A 223 19.52 16.40 -12.62
N ALA A 224 18.47 17.05 -12.18
CA ALA A 224 18.52 17.98 -11.07
C ALA A 224 18.66 17.28 -9.72
N ASP A 225 18.00 16.12 -9.56
CA ASP A 225 18.03 15.28 -8.36
C ASP A 225 18.51 13.86 -8.72
N PRO A 226 19.76 13.50 -8.44
CA PRO A 226 20.29 12.18 -8.75
C PRO A 226 19.59 11.02 -8.02
N ALA A 227 18.85 11.30 -6.94
CA ALA A 227 18.09 10.28 -6.20
C ALA A 227 17.04 9.59 -7.08
N GLU A 228 16.54 10.29 -8.12
CA GLU A 228 15.52 9.74 -9.01
C GLU A 228 15.93 8.45 -9.73
N VAL A 229 17.20 8.26 -9.99
CA VAL A 229 17.72 7.08 -10.73
C VAL A 229 18.49 6.12 -9.83
N MET A 230 18.47 6.32 -8.52
CA MET A 230 19.05 5.38 -7.58
C MET A 230 18.21 4.10 -7.51
N GLY A 231 18.80 2.99 -7.91
CA GLY A 231 18.17 1.68 -7.83
C GLY A 231 18.21 1.12 -6.40
N ALA A 232 17.09 0.57 -5.93
CA ALA A 232 17.05 -0.15 -4.67
C ALA A 232 17.70 -1.53 -4.78
N ASN A 233 19.00 -1.60 -4.59
CA ASN A 233 19.83 -2.80 -4.80
C ASN A 233 19.80 -3.81 -3.65
N ASP A 234 19.49 -3.36 -2.45
CA ASP A 234 19.39 -4.13 -1.21
C ASP A 234 18.27 -3.57 -0.31
N ARG A 235 18.16 -4.11 0.90
CA ARG A 235 17.10 -3.69 1.84
C ARG A 235 17.27 -2.27 2.36
N SER A 236 18.49 -1.75 2.41
CA SER A 236 18.75 -0.36 2.81
C SER A 236 18.27 0.61 1.73
N GLY A 237 18.70 0.40 0.49
CA GLY A 237 18.23 1.20 -0.65
C GLY A 237 16.70 1.10 -0.86
N LEU A 238 16.10 -0.08 -0.55
CA LEU A 238 14.65 -0.22 -0.57
C LEU A 238 13.98 0.68 0.47
N ALA A 239 14.50 0.74 1.70
CA ALA A 239 13.96 1.60 2.75
C ALA A 239 14.13 3.09 2.45
N GLU A 240 15.25 3.48 1.82
CA GLU A 240 15.46 4.85 1.35
C GLU A 240 14.45 5.24 0.28
N ALA A 241 14.25 4.37 -0.72
CA ALA A 241 13.25 4.59 -1.77
C ALA A 241 11.84 4.69 -1.20
N GLU A 242 11.49 3.83 -0.24
CA GLU A 242 10.24 3.89 0.51
C GLU A 242 10.04 5.26 1.17
N GLY A 243 11.05 5.76 1.89
CA GLY A 243 11.02 7.07 2.55
C GLY A 243 10.73 8.22 1.58
N ILE A 244 11.41 8.23 0.44
CA ILE A 244 11.25 9.27 -0.60
C ILE A 244 9.84 9.23 -1.21
N ILE A 245 9.35 8.05 -1.59
CA ILE A 245 8.01 7.92 -2.18
C ILE A 245 6.93 8.32 -1.16
N ARG A 246 7.04 7.90 0.09
CA ARG A 246 6.11 8.33 1.15
C ARG A 246 6.05 9.83 1.30
N GLN A 247 7.20 10.52 1.32
CA GLN A 247 7.26 11.98 1.36
C GLN A 247 6.58 12.63 0.14
N ARG A 248 6.74 12.03 -1.06
CA ARG A 248 6.07 12.52 -2.26
C ARG A 248 4.55 12.38 -2.18
N ILE A 249 4.05 11.21 -1.72
CA ILE A 249 2.62 10.92 -1.55
C ILE A 249 2.01 11.84 -0.49
N THR A 250 2.58 11.91 0.71
CA THR A 250 2.07 12.81 1.77
C THR A 250 2.10 14.26 1.34
N GLY A 251 3.20 14.70 0.69
CA GLY A 251 3.32 16.05 0.14
C GLY A 251 2.28 16.37 -0.96
N MET A 252 1.94 15.40 -1.80
CA MET A 252 0.88 15.54 -2.81
C MET A 252 -0.48 15.75 -2.13
N HIS A 253 -0.85 14.91 -1.15
CA HIS A 253 -2.12 15.04 -0.43
C HIS A 253 -2.22 16.36 0.35
N MET A 254 -1.15 16.79 1.02
CA MET A 254 -1.13 18.07 1.72
C MET A 254 -1.36 19.27 0.76
N ARG A 255 -0.76 19.24 -0.43
CA ARG A 255 -1.01 20.28 -1.45
C ARG A 255 -2.44 20.24 -2.00
N SER A 256 -3.11 19.11 -1.91
CA SER A 256 -4.51 18.91 -2.31
C SER A 256 -5.53 19.23 -1.20
N GLY A 257 -5.07 19.75 -0.05
CA GLY A 257 -5.96 20.20 1.03
C GLY A 257 -6.15 19.19 2.17
N VAL A 258 -5.31 18.16 2.27
CA VAL A 258 -5.31 17.21 3.39
C VAL A 258 -4.41 17.72 4.51
N THR A 259 -4.89 17.71 5.74
CA THR A 259 -4.10 18.01 6.94
C THR A 259 -3.46 16.73 7.45
N ILE A 260 -2.12 16.67 7.51
CA ILE A 260 -1.39 15.51 8.02
C ILE A 260 -0.48 15.96 9.17
N HIS A 261 -0.78 15.50 10.39
CA HIS A 261 0.06 15.74 11.55
C HIS A 261 1.23 14.75 11.60
N MET A 262 2.46 15.27 11.77
CA MET A 262 3.70 14.47 11.76
C MET A 262 3.77 13.54 10.52
N PRO A 263 3.81 14.10 9.30
CA PRO A 263 3.69 13.34 8.04
C PRO A 263 4.74 12.23 7.89
N GLU A 264 5.88 12.35 8.57
CA GLU A 264 6.93 11.32 8.60
C GLU A 264 6.49 10.03 9.30
N THR A 265 5.42 10.05 10.10
CA THR A 265 4.86 8.89 10.80
C THR A 265 3.69 8.26 10.06
N VAL A 266 3.10 8.97 9.10
CA VAL A 266 1.90 8.52 8.38
C VAL A 266 2.31 7.70 7.15
N TYR A 267 1.61 6.58 6.92
CA TYR A 267 1.82 5.71 5.77
C TYR A 267 0.59 5.71 4.87
N ILE A 268 0.75 6.11 3.63
CA ILE A 268 -0.31 6.14 2.62
C ILE A 268 0.19 5.43 1.37
N GLU A 269 -0.53 4.40 0.93
CA GLU A 269 -0.25 3.73 -0.34
C GLU A 269 -0.71 4.59 -1.53
N ASP A 270 -0.05 4.45 -2.65
CA ASP A 270 -0.29 5.20 -3.89
C ASP A 270 -1.72 5.04 -4.46
N THR A 271 -2.42 3.99 -4.06
CA THR A 271 -3.79 3.69 -4.49
C THR A 271 -4.87 4.40 -3.68
N VAL A 272 -4.50 5.02 -2.55
CA VAL A 272 -5.42 5.67 -1.63
C VAL A 272 -5.91 7.00 -2.19
N ILE A 273 -7.22 7.23 -2.07
CA ILE A 273 -7.87 8.47 -2.51
C ILE A 273 -8.34 9.25 -1.28
N LEU A 274 -7.95 10.53 -1.19
CA LEU A 274 -8.35 11.41 -0.12
C LEU A 274 -9.09 12.63 -0.67
N GLY A 275 -10.23 12.96 -0.05
CA GLY A 275 -10.98 14.18 -0.29
C GLY A 275 -10.33 15.42 0.34
N ARG A 276 -11.04 16.55 0.30
CA ARG A 276 -10.59 17.82 0.89
C ARG A 276 -10.86 17.84 2.39
N ASP A 277 -10.05 18.61 3.10
CA ASP A 277 -10.19 18.82 4.54
C ASP A 277 -10.15 17.53 5.38
N VAL A 278 -9.63 16.44 4.78
CA VAL A 278 -9.31 15.21 5.52
C VAL A 278 -8.19 15.50 6.51
N THR A 279 -8.35 15.03 7.75
CA THR A 279 -7.33 15.15 8.80
C THR A 279 -6.80 13.78 9.18
N LEU A 280 -5.48 13.61 9.08
CA LEU A 280 -4.77 12.40 9.50
C LEU A 280 -3.87 12.69 10.69
N GLU A 281 -4.11 11.99 11.80
CA GLU A 281 -3.30 12.06 13.02
C GLU A 281 -2.02 11.19 12.92
N PRO A 282 -1.04 11.38 13.82
CA PRO A 282 0.23 10.64 13.75
C PRO A 282 0.07 9.12 13.73
N GLY A 283 0.91 8.44 12.95
CA GLY A 283 0.95 6.98 12.88
C GLY A 283 -0.21 6.32 12.15
N VAL A 284 -1.05 7.08 11.44
CA VAL A 284 -2.13 6.55 10.60
C VAL A 284 -1.54 5.75 9.44
N ILE A 285 -2.17 4.61 9.14
CA ILE A 285 -1.80 3.73 8.02
C ILE A 285 -3.02 3.55 7.11
N LEU A 286 -2.90 3.97 5.85
CA LEU A 286 -3.93 3.82 4.81
C LEU A 286 -3.40 2.93 3.69
N ARG A 287 -4.14 1.86 3.37
CA ARG A 287 -3.72 0.83 2.41
C ARG A 287 -4.78 0.45 1.41
N GLY A 288 -4.34 -0.16 0.31
CA GLY A 288 -5.19 -0.77 -0.70
C GLY A 288 -6.10 0.23 -1.41
N GLN A 289 -7.33 -0.16 -1.68
CA GLN A 289 -8.33 0.67 -2.36
C GLN A 289 -9.12 1.55 -1.38
N THR A 290 -8.42 2.13 -0.37
CA THR A 290 -9.06 2.98 0.64
C THR A 290 -9.42 4.35 0.04
N THR A 291 -10.65 4.77 0.29
CA THR A 291 -11.16 6.09 -0.12
C THR A 291 -11.74 6.82 1.09
N LEU A 292 -11.25 8.02 1.36
CA LEU A 292 -11.79 8.92 2.38
C LEU A 292 -12.42 10.13 1.68
N ALA A 293 -13.70 10.37 1.91
CA ALA A 293 -14.40 11.55 1.38
C ALA A 293 -14.00 12.83 2.15
N ASP A 294 -14.60 13.96 1.79
CA ASP A 294 -14.32 15.26 2.40
C ASP A 294 -14.63 15.24 3.92
N ASP A 295 -13.89 16.04 4.69
CA ASP A 295 -14.05 16.25 6.14
C ASP A 295 -13.86 15.00 7.02
N VAL A 296 -13.28 13.93 6.51
CA VAL A 296 -13.00 12.72 7.30
C VAL A 296 -11.82 12.95 8.24
N VAL A 297 -11.98 12.51 9.50
CA VAL A 297 -10.93 12.58 10.53
C VAL A 297 -10.49 11.18 10.92
N VAL A 298 -9.17 10.90 10.83
CA VAL A 298 -8.59 9.62 11.24
C VAL A 298 -7.63 9.84 12.41
N GLY A 299 -8.00 9.30 13.56
CA GLY A 299 -7.25 9.36 14.80
C GLY A 299 -5.97 8.53 14.79
N ALA A 300 -5.04 8.89 15.66
CA ALA A 300 -3.70 8.36 15.71
C ALA A 300 -3.63 6.82 15.78
N TYR A 301 -2.63 6.26 15.07
CA TYR A 301 -2.35 4.81 15.03
C TYR A 301 -3.51 3.94 14.53
N SER A 302 -4.47 4.52 13.81
CA SER A 302 -5.51 3.74 13.15
C SER A 302 -4.99 3.15 11.84
N VAL A 303 -5.48 1.94 11.51
CA VAL A 303 -5.12 1.21 10.28
C VAL A 303 -6.38 1.01 9.46
N ILE A 304 -6.38 1.50 8.23
CA ILE A 304 -7.53 1.40 7.32
C ILE A 304 -7.07 0.77 6.00
N THR A 305 -7.69 -0.35 5.64
CA THR A 305 -7.37 -1.10 4.44
C THR A 305 -8.65 -1.35 3.63
N ASP A 306 -8.60 -1.16 2.31
CA ASP A 306 -9.68 -1.48 1.36
C ASP A 306 -11.07 -1.00 1.81
N SER A 307 -11.15 0.19 2.42
CA SER A 307 -12.35 0.71 3.07
C SER A 307 -12.79 2.05 2.49
N VAL A 308 -14.09 2.31 2.55
CA VAL A 308 -14.69 3.57 2.11
C VAL A 308 -15.27 4.31 3.31
N LEU A 309 -14.86 5.55 3.50
CA LEU A 309 -15.37 6.44 4.54
C LEU A 309 -16.05 7.64 3.87
N ASP A 310 -17.35 7.78 4.13
CA ASP A 310 -18.15 8.89 3.61
C ASP A 310 -17.87 10.20 4.36
N ALA A 311 -18.37 11.31 3.82
CA ALA A 311 -18.07 12.65 4.30
C ALA A 311 -18.36 12.84 5.80
N GLY A 312 -17.44 13.49 6.50
CA GLY A 312 -17.55 13.78 7.92
C GLY A 312 -17.48 12.56 8.84
N ALA A 313 -17.10 11.38 8.33
CA ALA A 313 -16.88 10.22 9.19
C ALA A 313 -15.63 10.42 10.07
N VAL A 314 -15.70 9.93 11.31
CA VAL A 314 -14.62 10.05 12.30
C VAL A 314 -14.15 8.68 12.76
N VAL A 315 -12.90 8.36 12.53
CA VAL A 315 -12.24 7.16 13.09
C VAL A 315 -11.36 7.61 14.26
N LYS A 316 -11.69 7.17 15.46
CA LYS A 316 -10.93 7.50 16.68
C LYS A 316 -9.70 6.59 16.80
N ALA A 317 -8.72 7.03 17.58
CA ALA A 317 -7.40 6.40 17.69
C ALA A 317 -7.42 4.87 17.91
N HIS A 318 -6.38 4.20 17.39
CA HIS A 318 -6.16 2.76 17.53
C HIS A 318 -7.28 1.85 16.98
N SER A 319 -8.05 2.33 16.01
CA SER A 319 -9.09 1.53 15.36
C SER A 319 -8.55 0.84 14.10
N VAL A 320 -9.09 -0.33 13.77
CA VAL A 320 -8.69 -1.13 12.62
C VAL A 320 -9.90 -1.40 11.74
N LEU A 321 -9.86 -0.91 10.50
CA LEU A 321 -10.88 -1.08 9.49
C LEU A 321 -10.30 -1.87 8.31
N ASP A 322 -11.02 -2.89 7.89
CA ASP A 322 -10.63 -3.75 6.78
C ASP A 322 -11.86 -4.11 5.94
N GLY A 323 -11.90 -3.71 4.67
CA GLY A 323 -13.02 -3.97 3.76
C GLY A 323 -14.36 -3.47 4.29
N ALA A 324 -14.39 -2.31 4.94
CA ALA A 324 -15.56 -1.73 5.57
C ALA A 324 -16.04 -0.47 4.84
N HIS A 325 -17.35 -0.21 4.93
CA HIS A 325 -17.94 1.06 4.52
C HIS A 325 -18.50 1.78 5.74
N VAL A 326 -18.07 3.01 5.95
CA VAL A 326 -18.51 3.88 7.07
C VAL A 326 -19.31 5.04 6.49
N GLY A 327 -20.60 5.06 6.76
CA GLY A 327 -21.52 6.08 6.27
C GLY A 327 -21.28 7.47 6.87
N ALA A 328 -21.79 8.49 6.19
CA ALA A 328 -21.56 9.89 6.52
C ALA A 328 -21.89 10.25 7.97
N GLY A 329 -21.03 11.06 8.60
CA GLY A 329 -21.20 11.52 9.97
C GLY A 329 -21.16 10.43 11.04
N SER A 330 -20.77 9.21 10.69
CA SER A 330 -20.59 8.11 11.66
C SER A 330 -19.28 8.24 12.40
N ASP A 331 -19.21 7.73 13.62
CA ASP A 331 -17.97 7.69 14.39
C ASP A 331 -17.63 6.27 14.86
N VAL A 332 -16.34 5.93 14.75
CA VAL A 332 -15.82 4.58 15.00
C VAL A 332 -14.65 4.65 15.98
N GLY A 333 -14.71 3.89 17.05
CA GLY A 333 -13.62 3.77 18.03
C GLY A 333 -13.79 4.63 19.28
N PRO A 334 -12.73 4.78 20.11
CA PRO A 334 -11.39 4.21 19.86
C PRO A 334 -11.32 2.68 20.06
N PHE A 335 -10.24 2.04 19.55
CA PHE A 335 -10.03 0.58 19.69
C PHE A 335 -11.18 -0.27 19.11
N ALA A 336 -11.84 0.20 18.07
CA ALA A 336 -12.84 -0.57 17.34
C ALA A 336 -12.22 -1.40 16.22
N ARG A 337 -12.86 -2.51 15.86
CA ARG A 337 -12.45 -3.35 14.74
C ARG A 337 -13.60 -3.59 13.77
N LEU A 338 -13.54 -3.01 12.60
CA LEU A 338 -14.47 -3.30 11.51
C LEU A 338 -13.81 -4.27 10.53
N ARG A 339 -14.42 -5.44 10.38
CA ARG A 339 -13.93 -6.51 9.49
C ARG A 339 -14.71 -6.52 8.18
N PRO A 340 -14.20 -7.25 7.15
CA PRO A 340 -14.81 -7.28 5.84
C PRO A 340 -16.31 -7.57 5.85
N GLY A 341 -17.03 -6.86 4.95
CA GLY A 341 -18.48 -6.93 4.82
C GLY A 341 -19.25 -6.11 5.84
N THR A 342 -18.57 -5.28 6.65
CA THR A 342 -19.23 -4.31 7.52
C THR A 342 -19.67 -3.09 6.72
N VAL A 343 -20.94 -2.73 6.85
CA VAL A 343 -21.50 -1.50 6.29
C VAL A 343 -22.24 -0.75 7.42
N LEU A 344 -21.81 0.47 7.68
CA LEU A 344 -22.45 1.39 8.60
C LEU A 344 -23.24 2.44 7.81
N GLY A 345 -24.50 2.63 8.15
CA GLY A 345 -25.32 3.73 7.65
C GLY A 345 -24.85 5.10 8.16
N THR A 346 -25.64 6.12 7.87
CA THR A 346 -25.37 7.50 8.32
C THR A 346 -25.54 7.66 9.84
N GLY A 347 -24.61 8.36 10.49
CA GLY A 347 -24.72 8.70 11.91
C GLY A 347 -24.65 7.51 12.87
N VAL A 348 -24.04 6.40 12.43
CA VAL A 348 -23.82 5.22 13.29
C VAL A 348 -22.70 5.49 14.29
N HIS A 349 -22.91 5.09 15.53
CA HIS A 349 -21.90 5.17 16.59
C HIS A 349 -21.35 3.79 16.95
N ILE A 350 -20.09 3.53 16.68
CA ILE A 350 -19.33 2.35 17.11
C ILE A 350 -18.30 2.79 18.13
N GLY A 351 -18.45 2.37 19.38
CA GLY A 351 -17.54 2.75 20.46
C GLY A 351 -16.38 1.77 20.67
N ASN A 352 -15.75 1.89 21.84
CA ASN A 352 -14.52 1.17 22.14
C ASN A 352 -14.72 -0.34 22.34
N PHE A 353 -13.78 -1.12 21.80
CA PHE A 353 -13.76 -2.58 21.87
C PHE A 353 -15.00 -3.23 21.23
N VAL A 354 -15.61 -2.58 20.24
CA VAL A 354 -16.65 -3.18 19.42
C VAL A 354 -16.00 -3.79 18.17
N GLU A 355 -16.31 -5.06 17.93
CA GLU A 355 -15.92 -5.76 16.71
C GLU A 355 -17.15 -6.06 15.85
N THR A 356 -17.06 -5.74 14.55
CA THR A 356 -18.09 -6.08 13.55
C THR A 356 -17.53 -6.96 12.46
N LYS A 357 -18.35 -7.82 11.88
CA LYS A 357 -17.98 -8.66 10.74
C LYS A 357 -19.21 -9.00 9.92
N ASN A 358 -19.20 -8.76 8.60
CA ASN A 358 -20.36 -9.02 7.75
C ASN A 358 -21.66 -8.48 8.37
N ALA A 359 -21.58 -7.25 8.92
CA ALA A 359 -22.60 -6.58 9.67
C ALA A 359 -23.19 -5.41 8.87
N GLN A 360 -24.51 -5.31 8.84
CA GLN A 360 -25.23 -4.22 8.19
C GLN A 360 -25.95 -3.42 9.29
N LEU A 361 -25.46 -2.24 9.60
CA LEU A 361 -26.03 -1.36 10.63
C LEU A 361 -26.68 -0.16 9.94
N ALA A 362 -27.99 -0.04 10.08
CA ALA A 362 -28.80 1.04 9.51
C ALA A 362 -28.49 2.40 10.18
N PRO A 363 -28.97 3.52 9.63
CA PRO A 363 -28.71 4.84 10.19
C PRO A 363 -29.07 4.96 11.68
N GLY A 364 -28.24 5.72 12.41
CA GLY A 364 -28.49 6.03 13.84
C GLY A 364 -28.25 4.88 14.82
N VAL A 365 -27.81 3.70 14.38
CA VAL A 365 -27.47 2.57 15.27
C VAL A 365 -26.34 2.95 16.22
N LYS A 366 -26.44 2.55 17.49
CA LYS A 366 -25.45 2.79 18.53
C LYS A 366 -24.98 1.49 19.16
N ALA A 367 -23.66 1.22 19.09
CA ALA A 367 -22.99 0.11 19.76
C ALA A 367 -21.74 0.66 20.48
N GLY A 368 -21.93 1.18 21.68
CA GLY A 368 -20.90 2.01 22.34
C GLY A 368 -19.74 1.24 22.98
N HIS A 369 -19.91 -0.03 23.37
CA HIS A 369 -18.90 -0.70 24.19
C HIS A 369 -18.91 -2.22 24.06
N LEU A 370 -17.70 -2.83 23.92
CA LEU A 370 -17.45 -4.24 24.21
C LEU A 370 -18.42 -5.23 23.52
N ALA A 371 -18.84 -4.98 22.30
CA ALA A 371 -19.81 -5.81 21.60
C ALA A 371 -19.19 -6.58 20.44
N TYR A 372 -19.72 -7.78 20.15
CA TYR A 372 -19.42 -8.51 18.92
C TYR A 372 -20.68 -8.61 18.05
N LEU A 373 -20.61 -8.01 16.87
CA LEU A 373 -21.69 -7.95 15.90
C LEU A 373 -21.25 -8.68 14.61
N GLY A 374 -21.44 -10.00 14.61
CA GLY A 374 -21.07 -10.87 13.49
C GLY A 374 -22.27 -11.41 12.74
N ASP A 375 -22.26 -11.37 11.39
CA ASP A 375 -23.32 -11.87 10.52
C ASP A 375 -24.71 -11.35 10.96
N VAL A 376 -24.85 -10.03 11.10
CA VAL A 376 -26.03 -9.37 11.65
C VAL A 376 -26.54 -8.24 10.75
N THR A 377 -27.83 -8.05 10.73
CA THR A 377 -28.48 -6.84 10.21
C THR A 377 -29.17 -6.15 11.38
N VAL A 378 -28.95 -4.84 11.57
CA VAL A 378 -29.52 -4.04 12.67
C VAL A 378 -30.26 -2.85 12.07
N GLY A 379 -31.53 -2.72 12.40
CA GLY A 379 -32.40 -1.64 11.93
C GLY A 379 -32.10 -0.29 12.58
N GLU A 380 -32.65 0.75 11.97
CA GLU A 380 -32.41 2.16 12.32
C GLU A 380 -32.63 2.46 13.81
N GLU A 381 -31.85 3.41 14.34
CA GLU A 381 -31.98 3.93 15.73
C GLU A 381 -31.92 2.85 16.82
N THR A 382 -31.45 1.65 16.51
CA THR A 382 -31.32 0.57 17.49
C THR A 382 -30.13 0.81 18.41
N ASN A 383 -30.30 0.58 19.71
CA ASN A 383 -29.27 0.66 20.72
C ASN A 383 -28.75 -0.72 21.12
N VAL A 384 -27.49 -0.99 20.91
CA VAL A 384 -26.82 -2.22 21.32
C VAL A 384 -26.07 -1.99 22.62
N GLY A 385 -26.56 -2.61 23.71
CA GLY A 385 -25.98 -2.49 25.05
C GLY A 385 -24.56 -3.09 25.14
N ALA A 386 -23.80 -2.58 26.10
CA ALA A 386 -22.42 -3.04 26.34
C ALA A 386 -22.36 -4.55 26.62
N GLY A 387 -21.36 -5.23 26.06
CA GLY A 387 -21.19 -6.67 26.21
C GLY A 387 -22.16 -7.52 25.42
N THR A 388 -22.89 -6.95 24.45
CA THR A 388 -23.77 -7.72 23.56
C THR A 388 -22.94 -8.58 22.61
N ILE A 389 -23.32 -9.86 22.52
CA ILE A 389 -22.67 -10.83 21.60
C ILE A 389 -23.72 -11.41 20.67
N VAL A 390 -23.49 -11.33 19.37
CA VAL A 390 -24.21 -12.15 18.39
C VAL A 390 -23.44 -13.48 18.23
N ALA A 391 -24.00 -14.56 18.82
CA ALA A 391 -23.42 -15.89 18.73
C ALA A 391 -23.79 -16.51 17.37
N ASN A 392 -23.04 -16.13 16.33
CA ASN A 392 -23.33 -16.43 14.93
C ASN A 392 -22.77 -17.78 14.43
N TYR A 393 -22.05 -18.54 15.26
CA TYR A 393 -21.38 -19.78 14.88
C TYR A 393 -21.81 -20.94 15.77
N ASP A 394 -22.30 -22.01 15.19
CA ASP A 394 -22.80 -23.21 15.88
C ASP A 394 -21.74 -24.32 16.06
N GLY A 395 -20.51 -24.06 15.66
CA GLY A 395 -19.41 -25.05 15.64
C GLY A 395 -19.11 -25.58 14.22
N VAL A 396 -20.04 -25.43 13.27
CA VAL A 396 -19.90 -25.87 11.88
C VAL A 396 -20.26 -24.73 10.90
N ASN A 397 -21.44 -24.12 11.09
CA ASN A 397 -22.01 -23.14 10.18
C ASN A 397 -22.11 -21.75 10.85
N LYS A 398 -22.19 -20.73 10.01
CA LYS A 398 -22.50 -19.37 10.43
C LYS A 398 -23.95 -19.04 10.09
N HIS A 399 -24.62 -18.38 11.01
CA HIS A 399 -26.02 -18.01 10.90
C HIS A 399 -26.20 -16.51 11.10
N ARG A 400 -27.17 -15.93 10.39
CA ARG A 400 -27.46 -14.50 10.45
C ARG A 400 -28.55 -14.21 11.49
N THR A 401 -28.37 -13.11 12.21
CA THR A 401 -29.36 -12.53 13.09
C THR A 401 -29.91 -11.25 12.45
N THR A 402 -31.22 -11.03 12.55
CA THR A 402 -31.87 -9.78 12.11
C THR A 402 -32.46 -9.09 13.33
N VAL A 403 -32.10 -7.82 13.52
CA VAL A 403 -32.63 -6.95 14.56
C VAL A 403 -33.35 -5.80 13.88
N GLY A 404 -34.59 -5.54 14.25
CA GLY A 404 -35.41 -4.49 13.71
C GLY A 404 -34.98 -3.08 14.10
N ALA A 405 -35.78 -2.10 13.74
CA ALA A 405 -35.57 -0.69 14.04
C ALA A 405 -36.02 -0.34 15.48
N GLY A 406 -35.34 0.63 16.10
CA GLY A 406 -35.70 1.13 17.43
C GLY A 406 -35.60 0.12 18.56
N VAL A 407 -34.88 -0.98 18.37
CA VAL A 407 -34.69 -2.03 19.37
C VAL A 407 -33.76 -1.56 20.47
N PHE A 408 -34.07 -1.89 21.72
CA PHE A 408 -33.15 -1.72 22.84
C PHE A 408 -32.60 -3.09 23.28
N ILE A 409 -31.31 -3.33 23.06
CA ILE A 409 -30.63 -4.53 23.55
C ILE A 409 -29.92 -4.18 24.85
N GLY A 410 -30.38 -4.76 25.97
CA GLY A 410 -29.75 -4.57 27.27
C GLY A 410 -28.35 -5.17 27.38
N SER A 411 -27.50 -4.60 28.22
CA SER A 411 -26.10 -4.99 28.38
C SER A 411 -25.93 -6.48 28.73
N ASN A 412 -24.82 -7.06 28.30
CA ASN A 412 -24.44 -8.48 28.50
C ASN A 412 -25.50 -9.46 27.96
N SER A 413 -26.16 -9.11 26.87
CA SER A 413 -27.11 -10.00 26.20
C SER A 413 -26.39 -10.79 25.10
N THR A 414 -26.81 -12.05 24.93
CA THR A 414 -26.34 -12.91 23.85
C THR A 414 -27.53 -13.25 22.94
N LEU A 415 -27.38 -12.92 21.64
CA LEU A 415 -28.34 -13.32 20.60
C LEU A 415 -27.82 -14.59 19.94
N ILE A 416 -28.47 -15.72 20.17
CA ILE A 416 -28.05 -17.02 19.64
C ILE A 416 -28.67 -17.20 18.25
N ALA A 417 -27.85 -17.00 17.23
CA ALA A 417 -28.28 -17.05 15.84
C ALA A 417 -28.65 -18.49 15.36
N PRO A 418 -29.58 -18.60 14.37
CA PRO A 418 -30.31 -17.54 13.68
C PRO A 418 -31.48 -17.01 14.49
N ARG A 419 -31.67 -15.71 14.58
CA ARG A 419 -32.81 -15.09 15.30
C ARG A 419 -33.31 -13.82 14.60
N THR A 420 -34.57 -13.55 14.80
CA THR A 420 -35.23 -12.30 14.42
C THR A 420 -35.72 -11.59 15.68
N VAL A 421 -35.34 -10.34 15.84
CA VAL A 421 -35.84 -9.42 16.86
C VAL A 421 -36.65 -8.34 16.15
N GLY A 422 -37.94 -8.29 16.39
CA GLY A 422 -38.86 -7.35 15.75
C GLY A 422 -38.63 -5.90 16.16
N ASP A 423 -39.19 -4.97 15.39
CA ASP A 423 -39.08 -3.53 15.64
C ASP A 423 -39.54 -3.13 17.05
N ALA A 424 -38.90 -2.11 17.61
CA ALA A 424 -39.22 -1.57 18.94
C ALA A 424 -39.20 -2.62 20.09
N ALA A 425 -38.61 -3.79 19.88
CA ALA A 425 -38.47 -4.81 20.92
C ALA A 425 -37.46 -4.39 21.98
N PHE A 426 -37.63 -4.94 23.19
CA PHE A 426 -36.72 -4.69 24.31
C PHE A 426 -36.11 -5.99 24.81
N ILE A 427 -34.79 -6.12 24.77
CA ILE A 427 -34.06 -7.25 25.34
C ILE A 427 -33.58 -6.86 26.74
N ALA A 428 -34.03 -7.55 27.78
CA ALA A 428 -33.60 -7.28 29.15
C ALA A 428 -32.10 -7.65 29.33
N ALA A 429 -31.36 -6.81 30.03
CA ALA A 429 -29.93 -7.02 30.27
C ALA A 429 -29.64 -8.42 30.85
N GLY A 430 -28.53 -9.04 30.40
CA GLY A 430 -28.11 -10.38 30.81
C GLY A 430 -28.95 -11.52 30.24
N SER A 431 -29.69 -11.30 29.14
CA SER A 431 -30.50 -12.31 28.50
C SER A 431 -29.75 -13.13 27.46
N ALA A 432 -29.94 -14.45 27.44
CA ALA A 432 -29.52 -15.34 26.36
C ALA A 432 -30.75 -15.64 25.47
N VAL A 433 -30.91 -14.84 24.42
CA VAL A 433 -32.06 -14.92 23.51
C VAL A 433 -31.89 -16.06 22.54
N HIS A 434 -32.76 -17.07 22.62
CA HIS A 434 -32.71 -18.29 21.78
C HIS A 434 -34.00 -18.52 20.98
N ASP A 435 -35.00 -17.65 21.13
CA ASP A 435 -36.22 -17.64 20.35
C ASP A 435 -36.39 -16.25 19.68
N ASP A 436 -37.20 -16.19 18.62
CA ASP A 436 -37.54 -14.93 17.97
C ASP A 436 -38.36 -14.04 18.92
N VAL A 437 -38.12 -12.73 18.82
CA VAL A 437 -38.79 -11.72 19.66
C VAL A 437 -39.74 -10.90 18.77
N PRO A 438 -41.04 -10.94 18.99
CA PRO A 438 -42.01 -10.15 18.21
C PRO A 438 -41.77 -8.63 18.35
N GLU A 439 -42.31 -7.87 17.39
CA GLU A 439 -42.37 -6.40 17.44
C GLU A 439 -42.95 -5.90 18.76
N GLY A 440 -42.33 -4.89 19.35
CA GLY A 440 -42.78 -4.25 20.62
C GLY A 440 -42.71 -5.14 21.85
N ALA A 441 -42.23 -6.38 21.71
CA ALA A 441 -42.18 -7.32 22.83
C ALA A 441 -40.96 -7.13 23.71
N MET A 442 -41.05 -7.54 24.96
CA MET A 442 -39.90 -7.63 25.88
C MET A 442 -39.45 -9.08 26.03
N ALA A 443 -38.20 -9.37 25.73
CA ALA A 443 -37.57 -10.66 26.00
C ALA A 443 -36.74 -10.61 27.29
N VAL A 444 -37.02 -11.57 28.21
CA VAL A 444 -36.27 -11.78 29.45
C VAL A 444 -35.83 -13.24 29.50
N ALA A 445 -34.59 -13.53 29.13
CA ALA A 445 -34.06 -14.89 29.10
C ALA A 445 -32.88 -15.03 30.06
N ARG A 446 -33.15 -14.90 31.34
CA ARG A 446 -32.20 -15.02 32.47
C ARG A 446 -32.83 -15.63 33.67
N GLY A 447 -32.04 -16.32 34.51
CA GLY A 447 -32.51 -16.91 35.75
C GLY A 447 -33.00 -15.86 36.76
N LYS A 448 -33.96 -16.23 37.61
CA LYS A 448 -34.41 -15.39 38.73
C LYS A 448 -33.26 -15.24 39.74
N GLN A 449 -33.00 -14.02 40.16
CA GLN A 449 -31.98 -13.75 41.20
C GLN A 449 -32.30 -14.52 42.46
N ARG A 450 -31.30 -15.19 43.02
CA ARG A 450 -31.37 -15.84 44.31
C ARG A 450 -30.28 -15.25 45.21
N THR A 451 -30.72 -14.60 46.28
CA THR A 451 -29.83 -14.06 47.30
C THR A 451 -29.73 -15.05 48.47
N ILE A 452 -28.56 -15.42 48.86
CA ILE A 452 -28.29 -16.32 49.98
C ILE A 452 -27.64 -15.48 51.10
N GLU A 453 -28.44 -15.14 52.10
CA GLU A 453 -27.96 -14.36 53.24
C GLU A 453 -26.87 -15.11 54.03
N GLY A 454 -25.89 -14.35 54.47
CA GLY A 454 -24.79 -14.90 55.26
C GLY A 454 -23.84 -15.83 54.49
N TRP A 455 -24.01 -16.00 53.12
CA TRP A 455 -23.17 -16.89 52.35
C TRP A 455 -21.68 -16.53 52.44
N SER A 456 -21.37 -15.24 52.27
CA SER A 456 -19.96 -14.77 52.34
C SER A 456 -19.31 -15.06 53.66
N ARG A 457 -20.06 -14.93 54.76
CA ARG A 457 -19.54 -15.27 56.11
C ARG A 457 -19.20 -16.75 56.25
N ARG A 458 -20.10 -17.63 55.79
CA ARG A 458 -19.85 -19.07 55.83
C ARG A 458 -18.64 -19.43 54.95
N TYR A 459 -18.57 -18.89 53.76
CA TYR A 459 -17.50 -19.15 52.79
C TYR A 459 -16.17 -18.66 53.32
N TRP A 460 -16.06 -17.38 53.69
CA TRP A 460 -14.83 -16.77 54.14
C TRP A 460 -14.45 -17.21 55.56
N GLY A 461 -15.44 -17.54 56.40
CA GLY A 461 -15.24 -18.12 57.73
C GLY A 461 -14.56 -19.49 57.69
N GLY A 462 -14.87 -20.31 56.67
CA GLY A 462 -14.15 -21.58 56.45
C GLY A 462 -12.73 -21.42 55.97
N LEU A 463 -12.33 -20.22 55.51
CA LEU A 463 -11.01 -19.87 55.01
C LEU A 463 -10.27 -18.87 55.96
N ARG A 464 -10.65 -18.82 57.22
CA ARG A 464 -10.31 -17.75 58.20
C ARG A 464 -8.80 -17.45 58.28
N GLU A 465 -7.96 -18.47 58.31
CA GLU A 465 -6.50 -18.30 58.43
C GLU A 465 -5.93 -17.67 57.10
N GLN A 466 -6.39 -18.11 55.96
CA GLN A 466 -5.96 -17.58 54.67
C GLN A 466 -6.45 -16.13 54.48
N VAL A 467 -7.70 -15.84 54.90
CA VAL A 467 -8.28 -14.49 54.87
C VAL A 467 -7.50 -13.55 55.75
N GLN A 468 -7.08 -13.98 56.97
CA GLN A 468 -6.33 -13.17 57.90
C GLN A 468 -4.94 -12.82 57.34
N LEU A 469 -4.29 -13.76 56.63
CA LEU A 469 -2.98 -13.56 56.04
C LEU A 469 -3.02 -12.69 54.77
N LYS A 470 -3.99 -12.91 53.90
CA LYS A 470 -4.01 -12.31 52.54
C LYS A 470 -4.96 -11.14 52.40
N LEU A 471 -6.00 -11.04 53.24
CA LEU A 471 -7.08 -10.04 53.12
C LEU A 471 -7.44 -9.47 54.52
N PRO A 472 -6.54 -8.74 55.19
CA PRO A 472 -6.73 -8.25 56.58
C PRO A 472 -8.00 -7.44 56.78
N TRP A 473 -8.44 -6.64 55.79
CA TRP A 473 -9.65 -5.86 55.82
C TRP A 473 -10.90 -6.76 55.90
N LEU A 474 -10.92 -7.91 55.20
CA LEU A 474 -12.00 -8.87 55.20
C LEU A 474 -12.06 -9.65 56.52
N ALA A 475 -10.89 -9.98 57.10
CA ALA A 475 -10.77 -10.52 58.44
C ALA A 475 -11.39 -9.58 59.50
N GLY A 476 -11.14 -8.29 59.43
CA GLY A 476 -11.73 -7.26 60.25
C GLY A 476 -13.24 -7.13 60.07
N TRP A 477 -13.76 -7.31 58.86
CA TRP A 477 -15.19 -7.32 58.55
C TRP A 477 -15.88 -8.55 59.15
N LEU A 478 -15.29 -9.73 58.99
CA LEU A 478 -15.79 -10.98 59.58
C LEU A 478 -15.86 -10.92 61.11
N GLY A 479 -14.94 -10.21 61.76
CA GLY A 479 -14.86 -10.05 63.21
C GLY A 479 -15.87 -9.07 63.80
N ARG A 480 -16.26 -8.01 63.07
CA ARG A 480 -17.13 -6.93 63.59
C ARG A 480 -18.61 -7.28 63.77
N GLN A 481 -19.04 -8.43 63.38
CA GLN A 481 -20.46 -8.83 63.49
C GLN A 481 -20.67 -10.15 64.24
N GLY A 482 -19.68 -10.60 65.02
CA GLY A 482 -19.73 -11.73 65.91
C GLY A 482 -19.91 -11.34 67.40
N GLY A 483 -20.34 -10.07 67.65
CA GLY A 483 -20.72 -9.59 68.95
C GLY A 483 -22.22 -9.41 69.08
#